data_378a176a66536768f86416790eef254c
#
_entry.id   378a176a66536768f86416790eef254c
#
_cell.length_a   1.000
_cell.length_b   1.000
_cell.length_c   1.000
_cell.angle_alpha   90.00
_cell.angle_beta   90.00
_cell.angle_gamma   90.00
#
_symmetry.space_group_name_H-M   'P 1'
#
loop_
_entity.id
_entity.type
_entity.pdbx_description
1 polymer ?
#
loop_
_entity_poly.entity_id
_entity_poly.type
_entity_poly.pdbx_seq_one_letter_code
_entity_poly.pdbx_strand_id
1 'polypeptide(L)'
;MTAALVQNGARVYIASRKLHDLESVAASMNETARGGPWPAGTACIPLQADLSSKAGCDALAAELARHTSRLDILVNNSGLTWGGPRDDFPEDKGWDKVFHLNVKSQFYLTVALIPLLEQGKSNTHHASVVNIASTAAMMPQASGALSQPGSGTYSYQPSKAASVHLSRMLAVDLAEQHIHVNAICPGVFPSRMTAWSLGEFGEALEAGQPTGRTWRRSPSVRCGWTKPASSGCGNVRTA
;
A
#
# COMPACT_ATOMS: atom_id res chain seq x y z
N MET A 1 -0.56 2.27 8.36
CA MET A 1 -0.17 0.85 8.20
C MET A 1 1.10 0.55 8.98
N THR A 2 2.26 1.15 8.67
CA THR A 2 3.55 0.87 9.36
C THR A 2 3.43 0.89 10.87
N ALA A 3 2.89 1.97 11.46
CA ALA A 3 2.71 2.08 12.91
C ALA A 3 1.90 0.91 13.49
N ALA A 4 0.80 0.52 12.84
CA ALA A 4 -0.03 -0.59 13.30
C ALA A 4 0.73 -1.92 13.28
N LEU A 5 1.53 -2.18 12.25
CA LEU A 5 2.32 -3.40 12.16
C LEU A 5 3.42 -3.44 13.23
N VAL A 6 4.17 -2.36 13.38
CA VAL A 6 5.22 -2.27 14.42
C VAL A 6 4.62 -2.38 15.82
N GLN A 7 3.49 -1.71 16.08
CA GLN A 7 2.76 -1.80 17.35
C GLN A 7 2.10 -3.17 17.61
N ASN A 8 2.14 -4.09 16.68
CA ASN A 8 1.72 -5.48 16.84
C ASN A 8 2.90 -6.47 16.73
N GLY A 9 4.12 -5.99 16.91
CA GLY A 9 5.30 -6.84 17.03
C GLY A 9 5.94 -7.24 15.71
N ALA A 10 5.58 -6.62 14.59
CA ALA A 10 6.19 -6.94 13.30
C ALA A 10 7.56 -6.25 13.12
N ARG A 11 8.48 -6.93 12.42
CA ARG A 11 9.62 -6.28 11.79
C ARG A 11 9.16 -5.72 10.45
N VAL A 12 9.23 -4.42 10.27
CA VAL A 12 8.70 -3.71 9.10
C VAL A 12 9.82 -3.02 8.35
N TYR A 13 9.98 -3.31 7.08
CA TYR A 13 10.85 -2.59 6.16
C TYR A 13 10.03 -1.52 5.45
N ILE A 14 10.47 -0.29 5.49
CA ILE A 14 9.83 0.85 4.80
C ILE A 14 10.73 1.36 3.69
N ALA A 15 10.17 1.54 2.48
CA ALA A 15 10.94 1.94 1.32
C ALA A 15 10.39 3.21 0.67
N SER A 16 11.28 4.14 0.33
CA SER A 16 11.01 5.30 -0.51
C SER A 16 12.31 5.91 -1.03
N ARG A 17 12.18 6.92 -1.92
CA ARG A 17 13.33 7.63 -2.50
C ARG A 17 14.07 8.53 -1.49
N LYS A 18 13.38 9.03 -0.47
CA LYS A 18 13.92 9.98 0.50
C LYS A 18 14.36 9.27 1.77
N LEU A 19 15.63 8.92 1.86
CA LEU A 19 16.19 8.20 2.99
C LEU A 19 15.98 8.94 4.32
N HIS A 20 16.26 10.23 4.37
CA HIS A 20 16.09 11.04 5.57
C HIS A 20 14.64 11.00 6.13
N ASP A 21 13.62 11.08 5.25
CA ASP A 21 12.21 10.96 5.68
C ASP A 21 11.93 9.57 6.27
N LEU A 22 12.53 8.52 5.70
CA LEU A 22 12.39 7.14 6.18
C LEU A 22 13.05 6.93 7.53
N GLU A 23 14.28 7.45 7.72
CA GLU A 23 15.01 7.35 8.98
C GLU A 23 14.26 8.04 10.12
N SER A 24 13.72 9.23 9.88
CA SER A 24 12.89 9.95 10.85
C SER A 24 11.65 9.13 11.24
N VAL A 25 10.94 8.56 10.25
CA VAL A 25 9.77 7.71 10.52
C VAL A 25 10.17 6.44 11.26
N ALA A 26 11.24 5.78 10.86
CA ALA A 26 11.74 4.56 11.50
C ALA A 26 12.13 4.81 12.96
N ALA A 27 12.84 5.90 13.25
CA ALA A 27 13.21 6.29 14.61
C ALA A 27 11.98 6.47 15.51
N SER A 28 10.99 7.23 15.04
CA SER A 28 9.72 7.45 15.77
C SER A 28 8.94 6.15 16.01
N MET A 29 8.89 5.25 15.03
CA MET A 29 8.21 3.95 15.19
C MET A 29 8.95 3.05 16.18
N ASN A 30 10.28 3.00 16.11
CA ASN A 30 11.11 2.21 17.00
C ASN A 30 11.04 2.71 18.45
N GLU A 31 10.98 4.03 18.66
CA GLU A 31 10.76 4.60 19.99
C GLU A 31 9.43 4.18 20.58
N THR A 32 8.36 4.25 19.79
CA THR A 32 7.02 3.80 20.21
C THR A 32 6.99 2.30 20.55
N ALA A 33 7.82 1.50 19.89
CA ALA A 33 7.90 0.05 20.11
C ALA A 33 8.71 -0.32 21.37
N ARG A 34 9.64 0.51 21.83
CA ARG A 34 10.58 0.21 22.93
C ARG A 34 9.93 -0.09 24.29
N GLY A 35 8.72 0.31 24.52
CA GLY A 35 8.02 0.09 25.79
C GLY A 35 6.97 -1.02 25.76
N GLY A 36 6.82 -1.72 24.64
CA GLY A 36 5.76 -2.71 24.46
C GLY A 36 6.20 -4.15 24.73
N PRO A 37 5.27 -5.07 24.97
CA PRO A 37 5.51 -6.49 25.19
C PRO A 37 5.75 -7.22 23.85
N TRP A 38 6.60 -6.68 23.00
CA TRP A 38 6.81 -7.17 21.64
C TRP A 38 7.91 -8.21 21.56
N PRO A 39 7.82 -9.16 20.58
CA PRO A 39 8.89 -10.11 20.33
C PRO A 39 10.23 -9.44 20.05
N ALA A 40 11.32 -10.12 20.42
CA ALA A 40 12.65 -9.71 20.01
C ALA A 40 12.73 -9.61 18.49
N GLY A 41 13.29 -8.50 17.99
CA GLY A 41 13.38 -8.23 16.55
C GLY A 41 12.24 -7.37 15.97
N THR A 42 11.26 -6.96 16.78
CA THR A 42 10.30 -5.90 16.38
C THR A 42 11.07 -4.63 16.05
N ALA A 43 10.92 -4.15 14.84
CA ALA A 43 11.62 -2.95 14.37
C ALA A 43 11.00 -2.36 13.12
N CYS A 44 11.24 -1.07 12.89
CA CYS A 44 11.03 -0.40 11.61
C CYS A 44 12.39 -0.08 11.00
N ILE A 45 12.64 -0.57 9.78
CA ILE A 45 13.94 -0.49 9.10
C ILE A 45 13.77 0.28 7.79
N PRO A 46 14.49 1.40 7.59
CA PRO A 46 14.41 2.19 6.39
C PRO A 46 15.30 1.60 5.27
N LEU A 47 14.75 1.50 4.05
CA LEU A 47 15.48 1.11 2.84
C LEU A 47 15.26 2.18 1.77
N GLN A 48 16.32 2.76 1.21
CA GLN A 48 16.18 3.71 0.12
C GLN A 48 15.91 2.97 -1.20
N ALA A 49 14.83 3.34 -1.92
CA ALA A 49 14.52 2.73 -3.20
C ALA A 49 13.74 3.68 -4.11
N ASP A 50 13.98 3.59 -5.40
CA ASP A 50 13.16 4.22 -6.44
C ASP A 50 12.45 3.14 -7.25
N LEU A 51 11.15 3.00 -7.05
CA LEU A 51 10.31 2.00 -7.71
C LEU A 51 9.76 2.46 -9.08
N SER A 52 10.27 3.57 -9.63
CA SER A 52 9.86 4.06 -10.94
C SER A 52 10.38 3.23 -12.12
N SER A 53 11.20 2.21 -11.87
CA SER A 53 11.75 1.31 -12.88
C SER A 53 11.81 -0.14 -12.39
N LYS A 54 11.89 -1.09 -13.32
CA LYS A 54 12.13 -2.51 -12.98
C LYS A 54 13.45 -2.68 -12.20
N ALA A 55 14.51 -2.02 -12.66
CA ALA A 55 15.82 -2.10 -12.01
C ALA A 55 15.77 -1.63 -10.55
N GLY A 56 14.99 -0.58 -10.25
CA GLY A 56 14.79 -0.12 -8.88
C GLY A 56 14.01 -1.12 -8.01
N CYS A 57 13.03 -1.81 -8.59
CA CYS A 57 12.33 -2.89 -7.90
C CYS A 57 13.25 -4.08 -7.61
N ASP A 58 14.06 -4.49 -8.59
CA ASP A 58 15.03 -5.58 -8.45
C ASP A 58 16.10 -5.23 -7.40
N ALA A 59 16.59 -3.99 -7.39
CA ALA A 59 17.56 -3.50 -6.41
C ALA A 59 16.98 -3.51 -4.98
N LEU A 60 15.73 -3.09 -4.78
CA LEU A 60 15.09 -3.16 -3.47
C LEU A 60 14.91 -4.61 -3.01
N ALA A 61 14.54 -5.52 -3.91
CA ALA A 61 14.39 -6.93 -3.58
C ALA A 61 15.73 -7.55 -3.16
N ALA A 62 16.82 -7.26 -3.89
CA ALA A 62 18.16 -7.69 -3.56
C ALA A 62 18.65 -7.11 -2.22
N GLU A 63 18.34 -5.84 -1.94
CA GLU A 63 18.68 -5.22 -0.65
C GLU A 63 17.91 -5.88 0.49
N LEU A 64 16.60 -6.09 0.34
CA LEU A 64 15.78 -6.75 1.36
C LEU A 64 16.27 -8.16 1.66
N ALA A 65 16.70 -8.93 0.65
CA ALA A 65 17.24 -10.28 0.82
C ALA A 65 18.52 -10.34 1.68
N ARG A 66 19.24 -9.23 1.81
CA ARG A 66 20.39 -9.13 2.75
C ARG A 66 19.95 -8.98 4.21
N HIS A 67 18.74 -8.53 4.44
CA HIS A 67 18.21 -8.29 5.79
C HIS A 67 17.29 -9.39 6.30
N THR A 68 16.71 -10.19 5.43
CA THR A 68 15.79 -11.28 5.80
C THR A 68 15.77 -12.38 4.75
N SER A 69 15.59 -13.62 5.21
CA SER A 69 15.37 -14.77 4.33
C SER A 69 13.90 -15.06 4.04
N ARG A 70 12.96 -14.33 4.66
CA ARG A 70 11.52 -14.54 4.53
C ARG A 70 10.76 -13.23 4.58
N LEU A 71 9.69 -13.15 3.80
CA LEU A 71 8.71 -12.06 3.84
C LEU A 71 7.30 -12.65 4.03
N ASP A 72 6.57 -12.16 5.01
CA ASP A 72 5.19 -12.61 5.27
C ASP A 72 4.15 -11.70 4.63
N ILE A 73 4.45 -10.40 4.55
CA ILE A 73 3.52 -9.39 4.01
C ILE A 73 4.27 -8.40 3.14
N LEU A 74 3.82 -8.23 1.91
CA LEU A 74 4.22 -7.14 1.01
C LEU A 74 3.06 -6.15 0.86
N VAL A 75 3.29 -4.87 1.14
CA VAL A 75 2.31 -3.82 0.88
C VAL A 75 2.82 -2.89 -0.22
N ASN A 76 2.29 -3.01 -1.41
CA ASN A 76 2.55 -2.13 -2.53
C ASN A 76 1.72 -0.85 -2.37
N ASN A 77 2.26 0.11 -1.63
CA ASN A 77 1.58 1.37 -1.29
C ASN A 77 2.07 2.55 -2.14
N SER A 78 3.21 2.43 -2.80
CA SER A 78 3.76 3.51 -3.64
C SER A 78 2.82 3.84 -4.78
N GLY A 79 2.59 5.13 -4.99
CA GLY A 79 1.72 5.60 -6.05
C GLY A 79 1.77 7.10 -6.19
N LEU A 80 1.35 7.57 -7.35
CA LEU A 80 1.22 8.99 -7.65
C LEU A 80 -0.02 9.24 -8.49
N THR A 81 -0.41 10.51 -8.57
CA THR A 81 -1.45 11.02 -9.47
C THR A 81 -0.88 12.17 -10.29
N TRP A 82 -1.50 12.42 -11.41
CA TRP A 82 -1.26 13.61 -12.23
C TRP A 82 -2.60 14.20 -12.63
N GLY A 83 -2.72 15.51 -12.58
CA GLY A 83 -3.88 16.26 -13.04
C GLY A 83 -3.48 17.24 -14.14
N GLY A 84 -4.32 17.38 -15.16
CA GLY A 84 -4.09 18.30 -16.25
C GLY A 84 -5.29 18.43 -17.19
N PRO A 85 -5.27 19.39 -18.13
CA PRO A 85 -6.30 19.53 -19.15
C PRO A 85 -6.36 18.29 -20.04
N ARG A 86 -7.55 17.91 -20.49
CA ARG A 86 -7.72 16.75 -21.36
C ARG A 86 -6.95 16.90 -22.68
N ASP A 87 -6.99 18.08 -23.25
CA ASP A 87 -6.46 18.34 -24.59
C ASP A 87 -4.93 18.60 -24.60
N ASP A 88 -4.33 18.76 -23.41
CA ASP A 88 -2.89 18.92 -23.21
C ASP A 88 -2.41 18.04 -22.02
N PHE A 89 -2.80 16.78 -22.01
CA PHE A 89 -2.43 15.85 -20.95
C PHE A 89 -1.09 15.17 -21.28
N PRO A 90 -0.02 15.41 -20.51
CA PRO A 90 1.33 15.01 -20.91
C PRO A 90 1.53 13.49 -20.85
N GLU A 91 2.18 12.93 -21.87
CA GLU A 91 2.49 11.50 -21.97
C GLU A 91 3.47 11.07 -20.88
N ASP A 92 4.62 11.75 -20.76
CA ASP A 92 5.71 11.37 -19.85
C ASP A 92 5.33 11.46 -18.37
N LYS A 93 4.77 12.60 -17.94
CA LYS A 93 4.42 12.88 -16.54
C LYS A 93 3.05 12.34 -16.18
N GLY A 94 2.10 12.50 -17.10
CA GLY A 94 0.71 12.16 -16.90
C GLY A 94 0.44 10.66 -17.03
N TRP A 95 0.91 10.01 -18.10
CA TRP A 95 0.66 8.59 -18.35
C TRP A 95 1.80 7.71 -17.86
N ASP A 96 2.99 7.88 -18.41
CA ASP A 96 4.09 6.94 -18.19
C ASP A 96 4.50 6.82 -16.74
N LYS A 97 4.77 7.94 -16.07
CA LYS A 97 5.15 7.92 -14.65
C LYS A 97 4.05 7.36 -13.76
N VAL A 98 2.77 7.67 -14.06
CA VAL A 98 1.65 7.16 -13.29
C VAL A 98 1.53 5.64 -13.45
N PHE A 99 1.57 5.13 -14.68
CA PHE A 99 1.49 3.69 -14.91
C PHE A 99 2.73 2.93 -14.45
N HIS A 100 3.91 3.51 -14.60
CA HIS A 100 5.12 2.90 -14.06
C HIS A 100 5.04 2.69 -12.56
N LEU A 101 4.66 3.72 -11.80
CA LEU A 101 4.64 3.61 -10.35
C LEU A 101 3.38 2.92 -9.80
N ASN A 102 2.19 3.12 -10.42
CA ASN A 102 0.94 2.59 -9.87
C ASN A 102 0.67 1.14 -10.30
N VAL A 103 1.25 0.67 -11.41
CA VAL A 103 0.97 -0.66 -11.99
C VAL A 103 2.23 -1.49 -12.14
N LYS A 104 3.20 -1.03 -12.95
CA LYS A 104 4.39 -1.82 -13.27
C LYS A 104 5.23 -2.11 -12.03
N SER A 105 5.37 -1.14 -11.11
CA SER A 105 6.14 -1.37 -9.87
C SER A 105 5.52 -2.45 -9.00
N GLN A 106 4.19 -2.51 -8.91
CA GLN A 106 3.49 -3.55 -8.15
C GLN A 106 3.79 -4.94 -8.70
N PHE A 107 3.78 -5.08 -10.04
CA PHE A 107 4.13 -6.33 -10.69
C PHE A 107 5.60 -6.71 -10.47
N TYR A 108 6.53 -5.82 -10.86
CA TYR A 108 7.96 -6.14 -10.80
C TYR A 108 8.47 -6.38 -9.38
N LEU A 109 8.03 -5.58 -8.41
CA LEU A 109 8.44 -5.77 -7.02
C LEU A 109 7.85 -7.06 -6.44
N THR A 110 6.59 -7.38 -6.73
CA THR A 110 6.00 -8.65 -6.30
C THR A 110 6.78 -9.83 -6.86
N VAL A 111 7.02 -9.84 -8.18
CA VAL A 111 7.78 -10.91 -8.85
C VAL A 111 9.20 -11.06 -8.29
N ALA A 112 9.91 -9.94 -8.11
CA ALA A 112 11.28 -9.98 -7.55
C ALA A 112 11.32 -10.48 -6.10
N LEU A 113 10.22 -10.38 -5.35
CA LEU A 113 10.12 -10.81 -3.96
C LEU A 113 9.50 -12.20 -3.78
N ILE A 114 9.06 -12.88 -4.85
CA ILE A 114 8.51 -14.24 -4.76
C ILE A 114 9.42 -15.18 -3.94
N PRO A 115 10.74 -15.22 -4.16
CA PRO A 115 11.61 -16.13 -3.40
C PRO A 115 11.58 -15.92 -1.87
N LEU A 116 11.35 -14.68 -1.42
CA LEU A 116 11.18 -14.37 0.00
C LEU A 116 9.76 -14.63 0.50
N LEU A 117 8.76 -14.41 -0.36
CA LEU A 117 7.35 -14.58 -0.03
C LEU A 117 6.97 -16.05 0.09
N GLU A 118 7.49 -16.93 -0.76
CA GLU A 118 7.19 -18.37 -0.73
C GLU A 118 7.94 -19.14 0.37
N GLN A 119 8.99 -18.53 0.94
CA GLN A 119 9.84 -19.22 1.90
C GLN A 119 9.10 -19.64 3.16
N GLY A 120 9.01 -20.97 3.37
CA GLY A 120 8.36 -21.57 4.54
C GLY A 120 6.84 -21.40 4.56
N LYS A 121 6.22 -21.24 3.38
CA LYS A 121 4.77 -21.15 3.24
C LYS A 121 4.11 -22.51 3.02
N SER A 122 2.83 -22.59 3.37
CA SER A 122 2.03 -23.80 3.30
C SER A 122 0.54 -23.44 3.26
N ASN A 123 -0.34 -24.43 3.11
CA ASN A 123 -1.80 -24.25 3.14
C ASN A 123 -2.35 -23.61 4.42
N THR A 124 -1.59 -23.64 5.52
CA THR A 124 -2.00 -23.07 6.81
C THR A 124 -1.20 -21.83 7.18
N HIS A 125 -0.17 -21.50 6.42
CA HIS A 125 0.68 -20.34 6.64
C HIS A 125 1.09 -19.70 5.31
N HIS A 126 0.34 -18.69 4.89
CA HIS A 126 0.56 -18.05 3.59
C HIS A 126 1.32 -16.72 3.72
N ALA A 127 1.89 -16.25 2.61
CA ALA A 127 2.27 -14.85 2.46
C ALA A 127 1.09 -14.03 1.95
N SER A 128 1.14 -12.72 2.20
CA SER A 128 0.10 -11.79 1.73
C SER A 128 0.72 -10.63 0.97
N VAL A 129 0.26 -10.41 -0.26
CA VAL A 129 0.55 -9.21 -1.04
C VAL A 129 -0.70 -8.33 -1.04
N VAL A 130 -0.54 -7.07 -0.64
CA VAL A 130 -1.62 -6.08 -0.58
C VAL A 130 -1.29 -4.92 -1.50
N ASN A 131 -2.02 -4.80 -2.60
CA ASN A 131 -1.90 -3.68 -3.52
C ASN A 131 -2.85 -2.55 -3.11
N ILE A 132 -2.32 -1.35 -2.89
CA ILE A 132 -3.14 -0.18 -2.56
C ILE A 132 -3.62 0.47 -3.84
N ALA A 133 -4.86 0.14 -4.20
CA ALA A 133 -5.59 0.73 -5.31
C ALA A 133 -6.27 2.05 -4.87
N SER A 134 -7.53 2.26 -5.21
CA SER A 134 -8.36 3.38 -4.80
C SER A 134 -9.82 3.11 -5.18
N THR A 135 -10.79 3.71 -4.50
CA THR A 135 -12.18 3.78 -4.99
C THR A 135 -12.28 4.43 -6.37
N ALA A 136 -11.32 5.28 -6.73
CA ALA A 136 -11.19 5.87 -8.07
C ALA A 136 -11.07 4.82 -9.19
N ALA A 137 -10.67 3.58 -8.89
CA ALA A 137 -10.65 2.48 -9.85
C ALA A 137 -12.03 2.16 -10.46
N MET A 138 -13.11 2.53 -9.75
CA MET A 138 -14.50 2.27 -10.14
C MET A 138 -15.24 3.55 -10.55
N MET A 139 -14.58 4.71 -10.49
CA MET A 139 -15.17 6.01 -10.83
C MET A 139 -14.97 6.33 -12.30
N PRO A 140 -16.03 6.66 -13.07
CA PRO A 140 -15.89 7.02 -14.48
C PRO A 140 -15.50 8.50 -14.69
N GLN A 141 -15.55 9.35 -13.65
CA GLN A 141 -15.24 10.76 -13.77
C GLN A 141 -13.75 11.03 -13.60
N ALA A 142 -13.10 11.59 -14.61
CA ALA A 142 -11.70 12.04 -14.52
C ALA A 142 -11.54 13.35 -13.73
N SER A 143 -12.57 14.20 -13.74
CA SER A 143 -12.63 15.49 -13.04
C SER A 143 -13.64 15.45 -11.90
N GLY A 144 -13.43 16.23 -10.86
CA GLY A 144 -14.32 16.29 -9.70
C GLY A 144 -13.71 17.15 -8.59
N ALA A 145 -14.25 17.06 -7.39
CA ALA A 145 -13.82 17.85 -6.22
C ALA A 145 -12.33 17.66 -5.82
N LEU A 146 -11.63 16.66 -6.36
CA LEU A 146 -10.19 16.47 -6.16
C LEU A 146 -9.32 17.03 -7.29
N SER A 147 -9.94 17.63 -8.31
CA SER A 147 -9.24 18.17 -9.47
C SER A 147 -9.41 19.67 -9.54
N GLN A 148 -8.42 20.39 -10.07
CA GLN A 148 -8.59 21.81 -10.40
C GLN A 148 -9.66 21.97 -11.51
N PRO A 149 -10.40 23.08 -11.55
CA PRO A 149 -11.30 23.37 -12.65
C PRO A 149 -10.60 23.24 -14.01
N GLY A 150 -11.24 22.57 -14.96
CA GLY A 150 -10.66 22.29 -16.28
C GLY A 150 -9.61 21.17 -16.34
N SER A 151 -9.22 20.59 -15.20
CA SER A 151 -8.26 19.49 -15.11
C SER A 151 -8.94 18.17 -14.77
N GLY A 152 -8.34 17.06 -15.21
CA GLY A 152 -8.75 15.71 -14.86
C GLY A 152 -7.56 14.81 -14.55
N THR A 153 -7.82 13.73 -13.83
CA THR A 153 -6.80 12.73 -13.47
C THR A 153 -6.88 11.51 -14.40
N TYR A 154 -6.79 11.76 -15.70
CA TYR A 154 -7.10 10.79 -16.79
C TYR A 154 -6.33 9.49 -16.73
N SER A 155 -5.12 9.47 -16.19
CA SER A 155 -4.30 8.27 -16.05
C SER A 155 -4.46 7.58 -14.69
N TYR A 156 -4.86 8.32 -13.65
CA TYR A 156 -4.92 7.79 -12.29
C TYR A 156 -6.00 6.71 -12.13
N GLN A 157 -7.25 7.00 -12.52
CA GLN A 157 -8.35 6.04 -12.43
C GLN A 157 -8.05 4.76 -13.22
N PRO A 158 -7.65 4.84 -14.51
CA PRO A 158 -7.27 3.65 -15.26
C PRO A 158 -6.11 2.88 -14.61
N SER A 159 -5.10 3.57 -14.07
CA SER A 159 -3.99 2.90 -13.38
C SER A 159 -4.45 2.14 -12.12
N LYS A 160 -5.41 2.70 -11.37
CA LYS A 160 -5.97 2.05 -10.19
C LYS A 160 -6.90 0.89 -10.56
N ALA A 161 -7.65 0.99 -11.64
CA ALA A 161 -8.41 -0.11 -12.22
C ALA A 161 -7.50 -1.25 -12.69
N ALA A 162 -6.40 -0.92 -13.39
CA ALA A 162 -5.38 -1.87 -13.80
C ALA A 162 -4.72 -2.56 -12.58
N SER A 163 -4.43 -1.82 -11.50
CA SER A 163 -3.91 -2.38 -10.24
C SER A 163 -4.87 -3.41 -9.61
N VAL A 164 -6.18 -3.15 -9.63
CA VAL A 164 -7.20 -4.10 -9.14
C VAL A 164 -7.21 -5.36 -9.99
N HIS A 165 -7.18 -5.21 -11.32
CA HIS A 165 -7.19 -6.36 -12.22
C HIS A 165 -5.88 -7.17 -12.13
N LEU A 166 -4.73 -6.50 -12.07
CA LEU A 166 -3.43 -7.13 -11.85
C LEU A 166 -3.41 -7.96 -10.56
N SER A 167 -4.03 -7.45 -9.49
CA SER A 167 -4.13 -8.19 -8.22
C SER A 167 -4.90 -9.49 -8.38
N ARG A 168 -5.97 -9.51 -9.18
CA ARG A 168 -6.74 -10.73 -9.47
C ARG A 168 -5.92 -11.75 -10.27
N MET A 169 -5.18 -11.29 -11.28
CA MET A 169 -4.31 -12.15 -12.07
C MET A 169 -3.21 -12.78 -11.19
N LEU A 170 -2.49 -11.96 -10.44
CA LEU A 170 -1.44 -12.44 -9.54
C LEU A 170 -1.97 -13.36 -8.43
N ALA A 171 -3.23 -13.17 -7.97
CA ALA A 171 -3.84 -14.06 -6.99
C ALA A 171 -4.03 -15.48 -7.53
N VAL A 172 -4.33 -15.62 -8.81
CA VAL A 172 -4.43 -16.93 -9.47
C VAL A 172 -3.03 -17.52 -9.71
N ASP A 173 -2.13 -16.72 -10.29
CA ASP A 173 -0.79 -17.17 -10.64
C ASP A 173 0.04 -17.64 -9.44
N LEU A 174 -0.10 -16.98 -8.29
CA LEU A 174 0.73 -17.22 -7.10
C LEU A 174 0.06 -18.12 -6.06
N ALA A 175 -1.13 -18.65 -6.35
CA ALA A 175 -1.90 -19.48 -5.41
C ALA A 175 -1.16 -20.76 -4.99
N GLU A 176 -0.52 -21.44 -5.94
CA GLU A 176 0.23 -22.68 -5.69
C GLU A 176 1.50 -22.44 -4.84
N GLN A 177 2.02 -21.23 -4.83
CA GLN A 177 3.13 -20.80 -3.98
C GLN A 177 2.68 -20.32 -2.60
N HIS A 178 1.39 -20.49 -2.27
CA HIS A 178 0.79 -20.04 -1.02
C HIS A 178 0.95 -18.52 -0.77
N ILE A 179 0.86 -17.73 -1.84
CA ILE A 179 0.91 -16.27 -1.79
C ILE A 179 -0.48 -15.72 -2.14
N HIS A 180 -1.14 -15.11 -1.17
CA HIS A 180 -2.42 -14.45 -1.39
C HIS A 180 -2.21 -13.01 -1.86
N VAL A 181 -2.85 -12.63 -2.96
CA VAL A 181 -2.76 -11.27 -3.50
C VAL A 181 -4.14 -10.60 -3.42
N ASN A 182 -4.20 -9.45 -2.76
CA ASN A 182 -5.42 -8.68 -2.60
C ASN A 182 -5.21 -7.21 -2.95
N ALA A 183 -6.29 -6.52 -3.29
CA ALA A 183 -6.30 -5.07 -3.47
C ALA A 183 -7.19 -4.42 -2.40
N ILE A 184 -6.70 -3.31 -1.83
CA ILE A 184 -7.50 -2.43 -1.00
C ILE A 184 -7.79 -1.18 -1.82
N CYS A 185 -9.07 -0.77 -1.86
CA CYS A 185 -9.53 0.42 -2.57
C CYS A 185 -9.95 1.51 -1.56
N PRO A 186 -9.00 2.26 -0.97
CA PRO A 186 -9.34 3.31 -0.04
C PRO A 186 -10.13 4.45 -0.71
N GLY A 187 -10.99 5.10 0.06
CA GLY A 187 -11.54 6.40 -0.27
C GLY A 187 -10.51 7.53 -0.03
N VAL A 188 -11.00 8.73 0.21
CA VAL A 188 -10.13 9.90 0.45
C VAL A 188 -9.61 9.87 1.89
N PHE A 189 -8.27 9.90 2.02
CA PHE A 189 -7.57 10.02 3.29
C PHE A 189 -6.72 11.28 3.32
N PRO A 190 -6.59 11.95 4.46
CA PRO A 190 -5.62 13.04 4.63
C PRO A 190 -4.19 12.54 4.37
N SER A 191 -3.56 13.07 3.35
CA SER A 191 -2.20 12.72 2.93
C SER A 191 -1.56 13.89 2.20
N ARG A 192 -0.24 13.82 1.94
CA ARG A 192 0.41 14.82 1.07
C ARG A 192 -0.21 14.90 -0.32
N MET A 193 -0.70 13.80 -0.86
CA MET A 193 -1.36 13.74 -2.18
C MET A 193 -2.70 14.46 -2.18
N THR A 194 -3.44 14.41 -1.07
CA THR A 194 -4.79 14.97 -0.95
C THR A 194 -4.81 16.30 -0.19
N ALA A 195 -3.67 16.80 0.29
CA ALA A 195 -3.60 17.98 1.15
C ALA A 195 -4.17 19.23 0.48
N TRP A 196 -3.85 19.46 -0.79
CA TRP A 196 -4.39 20.58 -1.56
C TRP A 196 -5.91 20.46 -1.71
N SER A 197 -6.40 19.34 -2.20
CA SER A 197 -7.82 19.11 -2.43
C SER A 197 -8.67 19.16 -1.14
N LEU A 198 -8.11 18.70 -0.02
CA LEU A 198 -8.77 18.78 1.28
C LEU A 198 -8.76 20.20 1.84
N GLY A 199 -7.74 21.00 1.52
CA GLY A 199 -7.70 22.43 1.88
C GLY A 199 -8.74 23.25 1.14
N GLU A 200 -8.91 23.00 -0.17
CA GLU A 200 -9.81 23.78 -1.02
C GLU A 200 -11.27 23.27 -1.00
N PHE A 201 -11.45 21.95 -0.91
CA PHE A 201 -12.76 21.31 -1.11
C PHE A 201 -13.16 20.35 0.02
N GLY A 202 -12.54 20.46 1.20
CA GLY A 202 -12.71 19.51 2.30
C GLY A 202 -14.16 19.28 2.70
N GLU A 203 -14.95 20.34 2.84
CA GLU A 203 -16.36 20.26 3.20
C GLU A 203 -17.20 19.56 2.12
N ALA A 204 -16.98 19.87 0.84
CA ALA A 204 -17.69 19.24 -0.28
C ALA A 204 -17.32 17.75 -0.41
N LEU A 205 -16.05 17.40 -0.12
CA LEU A 205 -15.57 16.01 -0.10
C LEU A 205 -16.18 15.23 1.05
N GLU A 206 -16.30 15.84 2.23
CA GLU A 206 -16.94 15.21 3.40
C GLU A 206 -18.44 15.00 3.16
N ALA A 207 -19.12 15.99 2.63
CA ALA A 207 -20.55 15.90 2.28
C ALA A 207 -20.84 14.82 1.22
N GLY A 208 -19.92 14.60 0.28
CA GLY A 208 -20.00 13.54 -0.74
C GLY A 208 -19.72 12.12 -0.24
N GLN A 209 -19.24 11.95 1.00
CA GLN A 209 -19.02 10.63 1.57
C GLN A 209 -20.31 10.09 2.22
N PRO A 210 -20.62 8.79 2.08
CA PRO A 210 -21.81 8.19 2.74
C PRO A 210 -21.84 8.38 4.26
N THR A 211 -20.67 8.57 4.88
CA THR A 211 -20.52 8.79 6.32
C THR A 211 -20.51 10.28 6.71
N GLY A 212 -20.61 11.19 5.75
CA GLY A 212 -20.52 12.65 5.97
C GLY A 212 -19.16 13.13 6.47
N ARG A 213 -18.11 12.32 6.33
CA ARG A 213 -16.74 12.66 6.78
C ARG A 213 -15.67 11.92 5.99
N THR A 214 -14.51 12.51 5.84
CA THR A 214 -13.30 11.81 5.37
C THR A 214 -12.77 10.88 6.47
N TRP A 215 -12.07 9.83 6.06
CA TRP A 215 -11.42 8.94 7.02
C TRP A 215 -10.35 9.71 7.80
N ARG A 216 -10.54 9.83 9.11
CA ARG A 216 -9.52 10.37 10.02
C ARG A 216 -8.76 9.22 10.67
N ARG A 217 -7.47 9.42 10.94
CA ARG A 217 -6.77 8.56 11.87
C ARG A 217 -7.52 8.59 13.20
N SER A 218 -8.11 7.48 13.61
CA SER A 218 -8.57 7.36 15.00
C SER A 218 -7.33 7.21 15.88
N PRO A 219 -7.16 8.05 16.91
CA PRO A 219 -6.09 7.87 17.87
C PRO A 219 -6.22 6.58 18.69
N SER A 220 -7.36 5.90 18.59
CA SER A 220 -7.76 4.81 19.48
C SER A 220 -8.09 3.48 18.79
N VAL A 221 -7.78 3.27 17.53
CA VAL A 221 -7.87 1.92 16.95
C VAL A 221 -6.66 1.11 17.44
N ARG A 222 -6.76 0.61 18.66
CA ARG A 222 -6.06 -0.62 19.02
C ARG A 222 -6.73 -1.73 18.19
N CYS A 223 -6.05 -2.24 17.19
CA CYS A 223 -6.41 -3.53 16.59
C CYS A 223 -6.28 -4.56 17.72
N GLY A 224 -7.39 -4.92 18.32
CA GLY A 224 -7.47 -6.01 19.30
C GLY A 224 -7.36 -7.35 18.59
N TRP A 225 -6.17 -7.70 18.10
CA TRP A 225 -5.81 -9.07 17.85
C TRP A 225 -5.45 -9.67 19.21
N THR A 226 -6.46 -10.21 19.90
CA THR A 226 -6.20 -11.18 20.96
C THR A 226 -5.63 -12.42 20.27
N LYS A 227 -4.43 -12.86 20.67
CA LYS A 227 -3.93 -14.20 20.34
C LYS A 227 -5.06 -15.19 20.57
N PRO A 228 -5.39 -16.09 19.62
CA PRO A 228 -6.25 -17.20 19.95
C PRO A 228 -5.55 -17.99 21.06
N ALA A 229 -6.22 -18.15 22.18
CA ALA A 229 -5.82 -19.09 23.20
C ALA A 229 -5.68 -20.46 22.54
N SER A 230 -4.55 -21.12 22.77
CA SER A 230 -4.30 -22.48 22.36
C SER A 230 -5.37 -23.37 23.00
N SER A 231 -6.39 -23.73 22.26
CA SER A 231 -7.24 -24.93 22.38
C SER A 231 -8.62 -24.69 21.79
N GLY A 232 -9.05 -25.55 20.89
CA GLY A 232 -10.45 -25.72 20.49
C GLY A 232 -10.75 -25.32 19.04
N CYS A 233 -10.75 -26.31 18.19
CA CYS A 233 -11.41 -26.30 16.88
C CYS A 233 -12.88 -25.89 17.03
N GLY A 234 -13.28 -24.75 16.49
CA GLY A 234 -14.66 -24.30 16.43
C GLY A 234 -14.97 -23.76 15.04
N ASN A 235 -15.84 -24.45 14.31
CA ASN A 235 -16.35 -24.11 12.99
C ASN A 235 -16.87 -22.67 12.94
N VAL A 236 -16.33 -21.86 12.04
CA VAL A 236 -16.98 -20.61 11.60
C VAL A 236 -17.64 -20.88 10.25
N ARG A 237 -18.96 -20.90 10.23
CA ARG A 237 -19.77 -20.91 9.01
C ARG A 237 -19.73 -19.54 8.37
N THR A 238 -19.48 -19.53 7.07
CA THR A 238 -19.67 -18.37 6.18
C THR A 238 -21.16 -18.09 5.99
N ALA A 239 -21.55 -16.84 6.09
CA ALA A 239 -22.72 -16.24 5.46
C ALA A 239 -22.28 -15.07 4.61
#